data_71211d5e3504900079784fc29eb94042
#
_entry.id   71211d5e3504900079784fc29eb94042
#
_cell.length_a   1.000
_cell.length_b   1.000
_cell.length_c   1.000
_cell.angle_alpha   90.00
_cell.angle_beta   90.00
_cell.angle_gamma   90.00
#
_symmetry.space_group_name_H-M   'P 1'
#
loop_
_entity.id
_entity.type
_entity.pdbx_description
1 polymer ?
#
loop_
_entity_poly.entity_id
_entity_poly.type
_entity_poly.pdbx_seq_one_letter_code
_entity_poly.pdbx_strand_id
1 'polypeptide(L)'
;MAQTAKPESIDQQFYEPAESFFPGQAHLALTYDDVTLATRFSEILPRDTILNTALCDGLRLNLPIISSDMDTVTEAGMAIAMALNGGLGLIHYNMDEATQLREVARVKNHIHGLIQDPISVSPGQMVGEVVEMMEEQKFAFSTFPVVDEKGSLVGLLSGSVVKPRYAHRTVADAMIARDAVHALHEKDIESDPIEVADKFFTDHPGINKLLVVDEAGHLRGLFTMSDVERIAQEKQAQFKPARDAEFRLLCGAAVSATRNAFGELDRNRIREHVDALVDRGLDIVAISTAHGHTKGVGETVAIIRDAHPKLPIIAGNVTTAEGVRFLAEQGANVIKVGQGP
;
A
#
# COMPACT_ATOMS: atom_id res chain seq x y z
N MET A 1 -36.49 -24.73 -36.48
CA MET A 1 -35.22 -24.24 -37.09
C MET A 1 -34.08 -24.87 -36.28
N ALA A 2 -33.39 -25.82 -36.87
CA ALA A 2 -32.24 -26.47 -36.21
C ALA A 2 -31.09 -25.46 -36.08
N GLN A 3 -30.64 -25.19 -34.88
CA GLN A 3 -29.41 -24.48 -34.62
C GLN A 3 -28.28 -25.37 -35.21
N THR A 4 -27.68 -24.91 -36.28
CA THR A 4 -26.43 -25.50 -36.79
C THR A 4 -25.38 -25.30 -35.72
N ALA A 5 -24.97 -26.40 -35.06
CA ALA A 5 -23.83 -26.41 -34.18
C ALA A 5 -22.62 -25.82 -34.96
N LYS A 6 -21.97 -24.81 -34.42
CA LYS A 6 -20.68 -24.36 -34.92
C LYS A 6 -19.73 -25.56 -34.96
N PRO A 7 -18.92 -25.75 -36.01
CA PRO A 7 -17.96 -26.82 -36.01
C PRO A 7 -17.06 -26.72 -34.80
N GLU A 8 -16.94 -27.79 -34.02
CA GLU A 8 -15.97 -27.87 -32.93
C GLU A 8 -14.59 -27.56 -33.45
N SER A 9 -13.91 -26.60 -32.87
CA SER A 9 -12.53 -26.29 -33.27
C SER A 9 -11.65 -27.50 -32.95
N ILE A 10 -10.62 -27.75 -33.76
CA ILE A 10 -9.63 -28.82 -33.51
C ILE A 10 -9.07 -28.72 -32.07
N ASP A 11 -8.95 -27.51 -31.54
CA ASP A 11 -8.47 -27.27 -30.17
C ASP A 11 -9.36 -27.89 -29.10
N GLN A 12 -10.67 -28.06 -29.35
CA GLN A 12 -11.58 -28.71 -28.40
C GLN A 12 -11.34 -30.19 -28.23
N GLN A 13 -10.64 -30.83 -29.17
CA GLN A 13 -10.28 -32.26 -29.06
C GLN A 13 -9.18 -32.52 -28.02
N PHE A 14 -8.42 -31.49 -27.65
CA PHE A 14 -7.33 -31.55 -26.66
C PHE A 14 -7.68 -30.86 -25.34
N TYR A 15 -8.93 -30.46 -25.18
CA TYR A 15 -9.39 -29.72 -24.01
C TYR A 15 -10.64 -30.37 -23.43
N GLU A 16 -10.52 -30.89 -22.23
CA GLU A 16 -11.64 -31.41 -21.47
C GLU A 16 -12.08 -30.40 -20.42
N PRO A 17 -13.33 -29.88 -20.48
CA PRO A 17 -13.84 -28.96 -19.47
C PRO A 17 -13.92 -29.65 -18.10
N ALA A 18 -13.72 -28.86 -17.04
CA ALA A 18 -13.81 -29.35 -15.65
C ALA A 18 -15.15 -30.03 -15.35
N GLU A 19 -16.25 -29.52 -15.92
CA GLU A 19 -17.61 -30.06 -15.79
C GLU A 19 -17.76 -31.48 -16.35
N SER A 20 -16.96 -31.86 -17.37
CA SER A 20 -16.95 -33.23 -17.91
C SER A 20 -15.91 -34.12 -17.27
N PHE A 21 -14.75 -33.55 -16.89
CA PHE A 21 -13.63 -34.29 -16.32
C PHE A 21 -13.96 -34.80 -14.88
N PHE A 22 -14.36 -33.94 -13.98
CA PHE A 22 -14.50 -34.28 -12.56
C PHE A 22 -15.60 -35.29 -12.24
N PRO A 23 -16.79 -35.32 -12.88
CA PRO A 23 -17.80 -36.35 -12.58
C PRO A 23 -17.36 -37.78 -12.78
N GLY A 24 -16.44 -38.03 -13.72
CA GLY A 24 -15.87 -39.36 -13.97
C GLY A 24 -14.65 -39.69 -13.11
N GLN A 25 -14.10 -38.74 -12.39
CA GLN A 25 -12.80 -38.81 -11.71
C GLN A 25 -12.89 -38.45 -10.22
N ALA A 26 -13.99 -38.78 -9.55
CA ALA A 26 -14.26 -38.38 -8.16
C ALA A 26 -13.19 -38.80 -7.13
N HIS A 27 -12.32 -39.73 -7.49
CA HIS A 27 -11.22 -40.25 -6.66
C HIS A 27 -9.87 -39.58 -6.97
N LEU A 28 -9.83 -38.67 -7.96
CA LEU A 28 -8.61 -37.99 -8.39
C LEU A 28 -8.56 -36.58 -7.76
N ALA A 29 -7.44 -36.27 -7.14
CA ALA A 29 -7.11 -34.91 -6.67
C ALA A 29 -5.95 -34.39 -7.51
N LEU A 30 -6.13 -33.22 -8.13
CA LEU A 30 -5.13 -32.57 -8.97
C LEU A 30 -4.47 -31.43 -8.21
N THR A 31 -3.19 -31.22 -8.48
CA THR A 31 -2.44 -30.03 -8.10
C THR A 31 -2.18 -29.17 -9.34
N TYR A 32 -1.60 -27.97 -9.17
CA TYR A 32 -1.19 -27.14 -10.29
C TYR A 32 -0.07 -27.78 -11.14
N ASP A 33 0.69 -28.72 -10.59
CA ASP A 33 1.71 -29.48 -11.31
C ASP A 33 1.13 -30.53 -12.26
N ASP A 34 -0.12 -30.95 -12.04
CA ASP A 34 -0.83 -31.96 -12.84
C ASP A 34 -1.54 -31.36 -14.06
N VAL A 35 -1.65 -30.03 -14.13
CA VAL A 35 -2.43 -29.34 -15.16
C VAL A 35 -1.65 -28.21 -15.81
N THR A 36 -2.03 -27.89 -17.04
CA THR A 36 -1.49 -26.72 -17.76
C THR A 36 -2.60 -25.99 -18.49
N LEU A 37 -2.37 -24.70 -18.77
CA LEU A 37 -3.28 -23.96 -19.64
C LEU A 37 -3.10 -24.42 -21.08
N ALA A 38 -4.18 -24.81 -21.74
CA ALA A 38 -4.17 -25.12 -23.16
C ALA A 38 -3.84 -23.85 -23.96
N THR A 39 -2.90 -23.98 -24.91
CA THR A 39 -2.64 -22.91 -25.89
C THR A 39 -3.83 -22.79 -26.85
N ARG A 40 -4.36 -21.57 -26.98
CA ARG A 40 -5.48 -21.29 -27.88
C ARG A 40 -5.06 -20.26 -28.91
N PHE A 41 -5.80 -20.19 -30.03
CA PHE A 41 -5.57 -19.16 -31.03
C PHE A 41 -5.65 -17.76 -30.44
N SER A 42 -4.67 -16.92 -30.72
CA SER A 42 -4.59 -15.53 -30.27
C SER A 42 -4.23 -14.61 -31.44
N GLU A 43 -4.89 -13.46 -31.51
CA GLU A 43 -4.63 -12.38 -32.45
C GLU A 43 -3.81 -11.24 -31.84
N ILE A 44 -3.47 -11.34 -30.56
CA ILE A 44 -2.70 -10.33 -29.84
C ILE A 44 -1.29 -10.82 -29.52
N LEU A 45 -0.35 -9.90 -29.49
CA LEU A 45 1.01 -10.18 -29.05
C LEU A 45 1.10 -10.10 -27.50
N PRO A 46 2.04 -10.81 -26.86
CA PRO A 46 2.21 -10.74 -25.39
C PRO A 46 2.35 -9.30 -24.85
N ARG A 47 3.00 -8.41 -25.60
CA ARG A 47 3.16 -7.00 -25.21
C ARG A 47 1.86 -6.18 -25.25
N ASP A 48 0.84 -6.67 -25.94
CA ASP A 48 -0.45 -5.99 -26.12
C ASP A 48 -1.49 -6.49 -25.08
N THR A 49 -1.08 -7.37 -24.17
CA THR A 49 -1.94 -7.88 -23.12
C THR A 49 -2.24 -6.82 -22.07
N ILE A 50 -3.50 -6.79 -21.60
CA ILE A 50 -3.95 -5.92 -20.53
C ILE A 50 -3.93 -6.72 -19.22
N LEU A 51 -3.03 -6.36 -18.31
CA LEU A 51 -2.83 -7.07 -17.03
C LEU A 51 -3.51 -6.39 -15.84
N ASN A 52 -3.92 -5.12 -15.98
CA ASN A 52 -4.56 -4.42 -14.91
C ASN A 52 -5.92 -5.04 -14.56
N THR A 53 -6.18 -5.17 -13.26
CA THR A 53 -7.41 -5.77 -12.75
C THR A 53 -7.97 -4.96 -11.56
N ALA A 54 -9.29 -5.01 -11.39
CA ALA A 54 -9.92 -4.56 -10.16
C ALA A 54 -9.89 -5.73 -9.17
N LEU A 55 -9.19 -5.56 -8.04
CA LEU A 55 -9.23 -6.54 -6.97
C LEU A 55 -10.58 -6.48 -6.24
N CYS A 56 -11.05 -5.26 -5.97
CA CYS A 56 -12.39 -4.94 -5.48
C CYS A 56 -12.70 -3.47 -5.82
N ASP A 57 -13.89 -2.99 -5.43
CA ASP A 57 -14.25 -1.60 -5.63
C ASP A 57 -13.24 -0.67 -4.92
N GLY A 58 -12.72 0.28 -5.68
CA GLY A 58 -11.73 1.26 -5.20
C GLY A 58 -10.28 0.75 -5.17
N LEU A 59 -10.00 -0.54 -5.39
CA LEU A 59 -8.64 -1.07 -5.38
C LEU A 59 -8.30 -1.78 -6.69
N ARG A 60 -7.36 -1.22 -7.44
CA ARG A 60 -6.90 -1.74 -8.74
C ARG A 60 -5.42 -2.09 -8.67
N LEU A 61 -5.07 -3.19 -9.32
CA LEU A 61 -3.69 -3.62 -9.53
C LEU A 61 -3.32 -3.47 -11.01
N ASN A 62 -2.08 -3.11 -11.28
CA ASN A 62 -1.55 -3.06 -12.65
C ASN A 62 -1.00 -4.42 -13.09
N LEU A 63 -0.67 -5.28 -12.13
CA LEU A 63 -0.29 -6.68 -12.31
C LEU A 63 -1.14 -7.53 -11.35
N PRO A 64 -1.89 -8.56 -11.83
CA PRO A 64 -2.79 -9.35 -10.98
C PRO A 64 -2.05 -10.39 -10.14
N ILE A 65 -1.04 -9.95 -9.41
CA ILE A 65 -0.22 -10.81 -8.53
C ILE A 65 -0.18 -10.20 -7.13
N ILE A 66 -0.43 -11.05 -6.13
CA ILE A 66 -0.39 -10.69 -4.71
C ILE A 66 0.59 -11.62 -4.01
N SER A 67 1.58 -11.08 -3.27
CA SER A 67 2.43 -11.93 -2.43
C SER A 67 1.70 -12.28 -1.14
N SER A 68 1.84 -13.55 -0.75
CA SER A 68 1.09 -14.14 0.36
C SER A 68 1.56 -13.63 1.72
N ASP A 69 0.63 -13.57 2.66
CA ASP A 69 0.81 -13.17 4.05
C ASP A 69 1.48 -14.27 4.92
N MET A 70 2.61 -14.78 4.44
CA MET A 70 3.42 -15.79 5.11
C MET A 70 4.71 -15.20 5.66
N ASP A 71 5.16 -15.63 6.83
CA ASP A 71 6.31 -15.11 7.57
C ASP A 71 7.64 -15.22 6.83
N THR A 72 7.75 -16.13 5.89
CA THR A 72 8.95 -16.30 5.04
C THR A 72 8.81 -15.70 3.65
N VAL A 73 7.70 -15.01 3.37
CA VAL A 73 7.36 -14.50 2.03
C VAL A 73 7.23 -12.98 2.02
N THR A 74 6.35 -12.40 2.85
CA THR A 74 6.01 -10.98 2.71
C THR A 74 6.22 -10.18 3.99
N GLU A 75 7.30 -9.43 3.98
CA GLU A 75 7.55 -8.25 4.82
C GLU A 75 7.66 -7.01 3.92
N ALA A 76 8.04 -5.86 4.47
CA ALA A 76 8.11 -4.60 3.73
C ALA A 76 8.94 -4.70 2.43
N GLY A 77 10.06 -5.43 2.45
CA GLY A 77 10.91 -5.59 1.26
C GLY A 77 10.17 -6.21 0.07
N MET A 78 9.46 -7.32 0.30
CA MET A 78 8.64 -7.98 -0.72
C MET A 78 7.43 -7.12 -1.08
N ALA A 79 6.74 -6.52 -0.11
CA ALA A 79 5.57 -5.68 -0.37
C ALA A 79 5.93 -4.47 -1.25
N ILE A 80 7.08 -3.83 -1.02
CA ILE A 80 7.62 -2.76 -1.85
C ILE A 80 7.89 -3.27 -3.28
N ALA A 81 8.59 -4.39 -3.42
CA ALA A 81 8.90 -4.96 -4.73
C ALA A 81 7.63 -5.32 -5.52
N MET A 82 6.64 -5.91 -4.85
CA MET A 82 5.34 -6.21 -5.46
C MET A 82 4.63 -4.96 -5.95
N ALA A 83 4.50 -3.95 -5.09
CA ALA A 83 3.82 -2.71 -5.44
C ALA A 83 4.54 -1.93 -6.56
N LEU A 84 5.88 -1.87 -6.55
CA LEU A 84 6.68 -1.25 -7.62
C LEU A 84 6.49 -1.95 -8.98
N ASN A 85 6.18 -3.24 -8.99
CA ASN A 85 5.86 -3.99 -10.20
C ASN A 85 4.35 -4.04 -10.51
N GLY A 86 3.53 -3.29 -9.80
CA GLY A 86 2.10 -3.16 -10.08
C GLY A 86 1.20 -4.17 -9.37
N GLY A 87 1.75 -5.03 -8.53
CA GLY A 87 1.04 -5.98 -7.68
C GLY A 87 0.75 -5.46 -6.28
N LEU A 88 0.51 -6.37 -5.33
CA LEU A 88 0.23 -6.06 -3.92
C LEU A 88 0.97 -7.04 -3.01
N GLY A 89 1.57 -6.54 -1.93
CA GLY A 89 2.10 -7.38 -0.87
C GLY A 89 1.18 -7.38 0.36
N LEU A 90 0.95 -8.58 0.93
CA LEU A 90 0.23 -8.74 2.19
C LEU A 90 1.23 -9.06 3.30
N ILE A 91 1.51 -8.08 4.17
CA ILE A 91 2.44 -8.27 5.30
C ILE A 91 1.83 -9.24 6.30
N HIS A 92 2.59 -10.26 6.69
CA HIS A 92 2.13 -11.31 7.59
C HIS A 92 1.94 -10.79 9.03
N TYR A 93 1.18 -11.54 9.85
CA TYR A 93 0.91 -11.23 11.26
C TYR A 93 1.75 -12.05 12.26
N ASN A 94 2.68 -12.90 11.78
CA ASN A 94 3.55 -13.69 12.66
C ASN A 94 4.72 -12.84 13.21
N MET A 95 4.39 -11.70 13.77
CA MET A 95 5.26 -10.73 14.43
C MET A 95 4.45 -9.95 15.46
N ASP A 96 5.09 -9.18 16.33
CA ASP A 96 4.37 -8.28 17.24
C ASP A 96 3.72 -7.11 16.46
N GLU A 97 2.62 -6.58 17.00
CA GLU A 97 1.84 -5.52 16.35
C GLU A 97 2.69 -4.27 16.03
N ALA A 98 3.59 -3.87 16.94
CA ALA A 98 4.45 -2.72 16.73
C ALA A 98 5.43 -2.93 15.57
N THR A 99 5.92 -4.15 15.39
CA THR A 99 6.76 -4.51 14.24
C THR A 99 5.96 -4.49 12.94
N GLN A 100 4.75 -5.05 12.93
CA GLN A 100 3.89 -5.02 11.74
C GLN A 100 3.55 -3.59 11.32
N LEU A 101 3.22 -2.72 12.27
CA LEU A 101 3.00 -1.29 12.02
C LEU A 101 4.22 -0.60 11.41
N ARG A 102 5.45 -0.96 11.86
CA ARG A 102 6.69 -0.45 11.24
C ARG A 102 6.88 -0.95 9.81
N GLU A 103 6.58 -2.22 9.55
CA GLU A 103 6.68 -2.79 8.20
C GLU A 103 5.69 -2.12 7.24
N VAL A 104 4.42 -1.91 7.64
CA VAL A 104 3.44 -1.15 6.85
C VAL A 104 3.93 0.28 6.59
N ALA A 105 4.40 0.97 7.63
CA ALA A 105 4.93 2.33 7.51
C ALA A 105 6.13 2.39 6.55
N ARG A 106 7.02 1.39 6.54
CA ARG A 106 8.14 1.31 5.58
C ARG A 106 7.67 1.24 4.13
N VAL A 107 6.61 0.48 3.84
CA VAL A 107 6.02 0.40 2.50
C VAL A 107 5.41 1.75 2.12
N LYS A 108 4.56 2.28 2.98
CA LYS A 108 3.85 3.54 2.73
C LYS A 108 4.79 4.75 2.61
N ASN A 109 5.93 4.69 3.30
CA ASN A 109 6.95 5.74 3.29
C ASN A 109 8.10 5.49 2.29
N HIS A 110 8.01 4.49 1.43
CA HIS A 110 9.12 4.13 0.54
C HIS A 110 9.39 5.19 -0.54
N ILE A 111 8.35 5.73 -1.15
CA ILE A 111 8.40 6.83 -2.12
C ILE A 111 7.12 7.63 -1.97
N HIS A 112 7.26 8.91 -1.66
CA HIS A 112 6.12 9.81 -1.50
C HIS A 112 5.94 10.69 -2.74
N GLY A 113 4.69 10.86 -3.18
CA GLY A 113 4.34 11.99 -4.01
C GLY A 113 4.43 13.26 -3.18
N LEU A 114 3.36 13.62 -2.53
CA LEU A 114 3.32 14.69 -1.53
C LEU A 114 3.41 14.08 -0.12
N ILE A 115 4.43 14.44 0.65
CA ILE A 115 4.50 14.12 2.08
C ILE A 115 3.53 15.04 2.79
N GLN A 116 2.37 14.52 3.18
CA GLN A 116 1.41 15.24 4.01
C GLN A 116 1.90 15.24 5.46
N ASP A 117 1.66 16.33 6.19
CA ASP A 117 2.11 16.51 7.59
C ASP A 117 3.61 16.17 7.80
N PRO A 118 4.53 16.84 7.10
CA PRO A 118 5.94 16.58 7.26
C PRO A 118 6.38 16.94 8.68
N ILE A 119 7.26 16.12 9.27
CA ILE A 119 7.84 16.41 10.57
C ILE A 119 8.47 17.79 10.54
N SER A 120 7.99 18.67 11.40
CA SER A 120 8.39 20.07 11.47
C SER A 120 8.99 20.41 12.85
N VAL A 121 9.72 21.50 12.92
CA VAL A 121 10.36 22.02 14.14
C VAL A 121 9.91 23.45 14.39
N SER A 122 10.00 23.92 15.64
CA SER A 122 9.64 25.29 15.99
C SER A 122 10.86 26.21 15.98
N PRO A 123 10.67 27.53 15.72
CA PRO A 123 11.78 28.50 15.68
C PRO A 123 12.54 28.61 17.01
N GLY A 124 11.85 28.39 18.14
CA GLY A 124 12.42 28.50 19.48
C GLY A 124 13.23 27.29 19.95
N GLN A 125 13.13 26.15 19.26
CA GLN A 125 13.93 24.97 19.60
C GLN A 125 15.42 25.20 19.39
N MET A 126 16.25 24.45 20.12
CA MET A 126 17.69 24.41 19.87
C MET A 126 17.99 23.38 18.79
N VAL A 127 18.96 23.67 17.94
CA VAL A 127 19.44 22.70 16.92
C VAL A 127 19.92 21.40 17.57
N GLY A 128 20.45 21.46 18.80
CA GLY A 128 20.83 20.27 19.57
C GLY A 128 19.66 19.33 19.84
N GLU A 129 18.52 19.87 20.23
CA GLU A 129 17.27 19.10 20.46
C GLU A 129 16.78 18.40 19.18
N VAL A 130 16.92 19.08 18.03
CA VAL A 130 16.60 18.49 16.72
C VAL A 130 17.54 17.35 16.36
N VAL A 131 18.84 17.47 16.69
CA VAL A 131 19.82 16.39 16.48
C VAL A 131 19.50 15.18 17.36
N GLU A 132 19.19 15.41 18.65
CA GLU A 132 18.77 14.34 19.57
C GLU A 132 17.50 13.64 19.08
N MET A 133 16.47 14.42 18.68
CA MET A 133 15.24 13.87 18.09
C MET A 133 15.52 12.98 16.87
N MET A 134 16.44 13.41 15.98
CA MET A 134 16.83 12.61 14.81
C MET A 134 17.46 11.26 15.21
N GLU A 135 18.33 11.26 16.20
CA GLU A 135 19.04 10.06 16.67
C GLU A 135 18.08 9.10 17.37
N GLU A 136 17.21 9.61 18.23
CA GLU A 136 16.21 8.82 18.96
C GLU A 136 15.19 8.18 18.03
N GLN A 137 14.67 8.95 17.07
CA GLN A 137 13.65 8.51 16.11
C GLN A 137 14.26 7.79 14.90
N LYS A 138 15.61 7.79 14.76
CA LYS A 138 16.36 7.20 13.63
C LYS A 138 15.87 7.69 12.26
N PHE A 139 15.64 9.00 12.13
CA PHE A 139 15.20 9.57 10.85
C PHE A 139 16.28 9.41 9.76
N ALA A 140 15.85 9.02 8.56
CA ALA A 140 16.73 8.94 7.38
C ALA A 140 16.92 10.28 6.67
N PHE A 141 16.31 11.36 7.18
CA PHE A 141 16.38 12.72 6.63
C PHE A 141 16.81 13.72 7.71
N SER A 142 17.30 14.87 7.28
CA SER A 142 17.85 15.88 8.18
C SER A 142 17.37 17.31 7.86
N THR A 143 16.39 17.45 6.95
CA THR A 143 15.83 18.76 6.58
C THR A 143 14.40 18.85 7.10
N PHE A 144 14.10 19.93 7.82
CA PHE A 144 12.82 20.09 8.50
C PHE A 144 12.17 21.43 8.14
N PRO A 145 10.88 21.44 7.74
CA PRO A 145 10.10 22.67 7.74
C PRO A 145 10.07 23.28 9.14
N VAL A 146 10.12 24.60 9.19
CA VAL A 146 9.99 25.34 10.45
C VAL A 146 8.63 26.02 10.48
N VAL A 147 7.84 25.73 11.50
CA VAL A 147 6.48 26.27 11.67
C VAL A 147 6.34 26.99 13.00
N ASP A 148 5.51 28.04 13.02
CA ASP A 148 5.16 28.72 14.24
C ASP A 148 4.08 27.98 15.05
N GLU A 149 3.68 28.53 16.19
CA GLU A 149 2.65 27.97 17.07
C GLU A 149 1.26 27.83 16.39
N LYS A 150 1.06 28.55 15.27
CA LYS A 150 -0.19 28.49 14.49
C LYS A 150 -0.12 27.51 13.32
N GLY A 151 1.03 26.86 13.12
CA GLY A 151 1.28 25.97 11.99
C GLY A 151 1.67 26.69 10.68
N SER A 152 1.92 28.00 10.74
CA SER A 152 2.36 28.77 9.56
C SER A 152 3.83 28.48 9.27
N LEU A 153 4.15 28.31 7.99
CA LEU A 153 5.53 28.08 7.54
C LEU A 153 6.37 29.36 7.71
N VAL A 154 7.41 29.31 8.54
CA VAL A 154 8.33 30.42 8.80
C VAL A 154 9.74 30.21 8.25
N GLY A 155 10.09 29.00 7.84
CA GLY A 155 11.40 28.72 7.25
C GLY A 155 11.66 27.25 6.97
N LEU A 156 12.91 26.94 6.65
CA LEU A 156 13.41 25.58 6.40
C LEU A 156 14.74 25.37 7.11
N LEU A 157 14.82 24.39 8.00
CA LEU A 157 16.06 23.99 8.64
C LEU A 157 16.77 22.96 7.77
N SER A 158 17.89 23.34 7.16
CA SER A 158 18.66 22.46 6.27
C SER A 158 19.48 21.43 7.05
N GLY A 159 19.62 20.22 6.52
CA GLY A 159 20.48 19.18 7.08
C GLY A 159 21.97 19.55 7.14
N SER A 160 22.40 20.59 6.43
CA SER A 160 23.77 21.11 6.54
C SER A 160 24.04 21.71 7.91
N VAL A 161 23.02 22.24 8.59
CA VAL A 161 23.10 22.89 9.92
C VAL A 161 22.58 21.99 11.05
N VAL A 162 21.85 20.93 10.77
CA VAL A 162 21.41 19.95 11.79
C VAL A 162 22.58 19.01 12.12
N LYS A 163 23.53 19.54 12.90
CA LYS A 163 24.77 18.85 13.29
C LYS A 163 25.19 19.27 14.70
N PRO A 164 25.86 18.40 15.47
CA PRO A 164 26.29 18.69 16.85
C PRO A 164 27.08 20.01 17.00
N ARG A 165 27.86 20.40 16.00
CA ARG A 165 28.64 21.65 16.04
C ARG A 165 27.78 22.92 16.07
N TYR A 166 26.50 22.84 15.70
CA TYR A 166 25.54 23.95 15.71
C TYR A 166 24.51 23.81 16.84
N ALA A 167 24.66 22.84 17.73
CA ALA A 167 23.69 22.50 18.79
C ALA A 167 23.32 23.69 19.69
N HIS A 168 24.21 24.66 19.83
CA HIS A 168 24.02 25.86 20.67
C HIS A 168 23.22 26.98 19.97
N ARG A 169 22.87 26.83 18.70
CA ARG A 169 22.06 27.82 17.97
C ARG A 169 20.57 27.50 18.10
N THR A 170 19.73 28.55 18.04
CA THR A 170 18.30 28.35 17.85
C THR A 170 17.99 27.94 16.42
N VAL A 171 16.88 27.27 16.20
CA VAL A 171 16.37 26.97 14.85
C VAL A 171 16.15 28.27 14.07
N ALA A 172 15.61 29.31 14.70
CA ALA A 172 15.41 30.63 14.08
C ALA A 172 16.70 31.24 13.54
N ASP A 173 17.82 31.08 14.25
CA ASP A 173 19.12 31.62 13.81
C ASP A 173 19.81 30.76 12.74
N ALA A 174 19.39 29.52 12.59
CA ALA A 174 20.02 28.54 11.71
C ALA A 174 19.21 28.23 10.45
N MET A 175 17.92 28.54 10.43
CA MET A 175 17.02 28.23 9.32
C MET A 175 17.24 29.16 8.12
N ILE A 176 16.80 28.71 6.96
CA ILE A 176 16.55 29.53 5.79
C ILE A 176 15.20 30.21 6.03
N ALA A 177 15.15 31.54 6.00
CA ALA A 177 13.94 32.30 6.26
C ALA A 177 12.87 32.08 5.17
N ARG A 178 11.59 32.31 5.51
CA ARG A 178 10.43 32.01 4.66
C ARG A 178 10.51 32.62 3.25
N ASP A 179 11.02 33.83 3.13
CA ASP A 179 11.18 34.57 1.86
C ASP A 179 12.21 33.95 0.90
N ALA A 180 13.14 33.16 1.43
CA ALA A 180 14.13 32.42 0.66
C ALA A 180 13.76 30.93 0.46
N VAL A 181 12.60 30.50 0.94
CA VAL A 181 12.10 29.10 0.80
C VAL A 181 11.05 29.02 -0.28
N HIS A 182 11.24 28.09 -1.21
CA HIS A 182 10.27 27.83 -2.26
C HIS A 182 9.07 27.06 -1.72
N ALA A 183 7.87 27.58 -2.01
CA ALA A 183 6.62 26.91 -1.68
C ALA A 183 5.58 27.18 -2.76
N LEU A 184 4.74 26.19 -3.05
CA LEU A 184 3.54 26.29 -3.88
C LEU A 184 2.30 26.36 -3.01
N HIS A 185 1.24 26.94 -3.54
CA HIS A 185 -0.07 26.84 -2.91
C HIS A 185 -0.72 25.49 -3.24
N GLU A 186 -1.46 24.94 -2.30
CA GLU A 186 -2.23 23.68 -2.42
C GLU A 186 -3.09 23.68 -3.70
N LYS A 187 -3.71 24.79 -4.06
CA LYS A 187 -4.50 24.95 -5.27
C LYS A 187 -3.72 24.78 -6.57
N ASP A 188 -2.44 25.12 -6.57
CA ASP A 188 -1.60 25.06 -7.76
C ASP A 188 -1.23 23.61 -8.14
N ILE A 189 -1.44 22.68 -7.24
CA ILE A 189 -1.08 21.25 -7.39
C ILE A 189 -2.28 20.30 -7.53
N GLU A 190 -3.52 20.80 -7.53
CA GLU A 190 -4.74 19.95 -7.54
C GLU A 190 -4.87 19.04 -8.76
N SER A 191 -4.35 19.44 -9.93
CA SER A 191 -4.56 18.69 -11.18
C SER A 191 -3.64 17.47 -11.32
N ASP A 192 -2.34 17.64 -11.17
CA ASP A 192 -1.30 16.58 -11.15
C ASP A 192 -0.13 17.07 -10.28
N PRO A 193 -0.15 16.73 -8.99
CA PRO A 193 0.87 17.18 -8.03
C PRO A 193 2.30 16.83 -8.44
N ILE A 194 2.47 15.65 -9.07
CA ILE A 194 3.80 15.15 -9.48
C ILE A 194 4.31 15.90 -10.69
N GLU A 195 3.46 16.15 -11.71
CA GLU A 195 3.87 16.89 -12.90
C GLU A 195 4.24 18.32 -12.57
N VAL A 196 3.47 18.96 -11.70
CA VAL A 196 3.77 20.34 -11.23
C VAL A 196 5.09 20.38 -10.46
N ALA A 197 5.33 19.42 -9.55
CA ALA A 197 6.57 19.36 -8.79
C ALA A 197 7.79 19.03 -9.68
N ASP A 198 7.66 18.10 -10.64
CA ASP A 198 8.72 17.75 -11.59
C ASP A 198 9.12 18.94 -12.47
N LYS A 199 8.14 19.65 -12.99
CA LYS A 199 8.36 20.89 -13.72
C LYS A 199 9.06 21.94 -12.86
N PHE A 200 8.62 22.12 -11.61
CA PHE A 200 9.24 23.07 -10.68
C PHE A 200 10.74 22.73 -10.47
N PHE A 201 11.08 21.47 -10.17
CA PHE A 201 12.47 21.05 -9.96
C PHE A 201 13.31 21.17 -11.24
N THR A 202 12.71 20.96 -12.41
CA THR A 202 13.37 21.18 -13.71
C THR A 202 13.71 22.64 -13.93
N ASP A 203 12.79 23.54 -13.60
CA ASP A 203 12.95 24.99 -13.80
C ASP A 203 13.87 25.65 -12.72
N HIS A 204 14.09 24.94 -11.59
CA HIS A 204 14.87 25.45 -10.45
C HIS A 204 16.01 24.49 -10.04
N PRO A 205 17.05 24.32 -10.87
CA PRO A 205 18.14 23.40 -10.59
C PRO A 205 18.86 23.77 -9.27
N GLY A 206 19.10 22.76 -8.44
CA GLY A 206 19.72 22.91 -7.12
C GLY A 206 18.72 22.99 -5.95
N ILE A 207 17.43 23.19 -6.23
CA ILE A 207 16.38 23.04 -5.22
C ILE A 207 15.99 21.55 -5.15
N ASN A 208 16.00 20.97 -3.96
CA ASN A 208 15.67 19.57 -3.73
C ASN A 208 14.50 19.34 -2.77
N LYS A 209 13.90 20.42 -2.27
CA LYS A 209 12.73 20.41 -1.39
C LYS A 209 11.77 21.50 -1.85
N LEU A 210 10.51 21.15 -2.03
CA LEU A 210 9.44 22.07 -2.42
C LEU A 210 8.30 21.92 -1.39
N LEU A 211 8.01 22.99 -0.68
CA LEU A 211 6.97 23.01 0.34
C LEU A 211 5.62 23.32 -0.27
N VAL A 212 4.55 22.87 0.36
CA VAL A 212 3.17 23.19 -0.02
C VAL A 212 2.49 23.87 1.16
N VAL A 213 1.82 24.98 0.89
CA VAL A 213 1.10 25.77 1.89
C VAL A 213 -0.33 26.04 1.45
N ASP A 214 -1.23 26.26 2.42
CA ASP A 214 -2.57 26.78 2.14
C ASP A 214 -2.58 28.30 1.92
N GLU A 215 -3.77 28.86 1.70
CA GLU A 215 -3.96 30.31 1.51
C GLU A 215 -3.56 31.14 2.74
N ALA A 216 -3.61 30.57 3.92
CA ALA A 216 -3.21 31.22 5.17
C ALA A 216 -1.70 31.08 5.45
N GLY A 217 -0.96 30.34 4.62
CA GLY A 217 0.46 30.08 4.78
C GLY A 217 0.81 28.92 5.72
N HIS A 218 -0.18 28.11 6.13
CA HIS A 218 0.08 26.92 6.93
C HIS A 218 0.70 25.84 6.06
N LEU A 219 1.64 25.10 6.65
CA LEU A 219 2.29 23.97 5.99
C LEU A 219 1.26 22.83 5.73
N ARG A 220 1.20 22.38 4.48
CA ARG A 220 0.33 21.29 4.02
C ARG A 220 1.09 20.09 3.49
N GLY A 221 2.32 20.29 3.08
CA GLY A 221 3.12 19.17 2.59
C GLY A 221 4.50 19.56 2.10
N LEU A 222 5.21 18.53 1.65
CA LEU A 222 6.58 18.63 1.16
C LEU A 222 6.79 17.64 0.00
N PHE A 223 7.31 18.12 -1.13
CA PHE A 223 7.90 17.27 -2.17
C PHE A 223 9.41 17.18 -2.02
N THR A 224 9.98 16.01 -2.30
CA THR A 224 11.41 15.87 -2.49
C THR A 224 11.73 15.61 -3.96
N MET A 225 12.77 16.23 -4.49
CA MET A 225 13.18 16.04 -5.89
C MET A 225 13.41 14.57 -6.22
N SER A 226 14.10 13.83 -5.33
CA SER A 226 14.39 12.41 -5.55
C SER A 226 13.14 11.54 -5.68
N ASP A 227 12.08 11.83 -4.91
CA ASP A 227 10.84 11.05 -4.97
C ASP A 227 10.05 11.40 -6.24
N VAL A 228 9.99 12.69 -6.58
CA VAL A 228 9.32 13.17 -7.80
C VAL A 228 10.01 12.61 -9.05
N GLU A 229 11.35 12.66 -9.15
CA GLU A 229 12.10 12.07 -10.26
C GLU A 229 11.84 10.56 -10.41
N ARG A 230 11.81 9.82 -9.30
CA ARG A 230 11.52 8.38 -9.31
C ARG A 230 10.11 8.11 -9.81
N ILE A 231 9.10 8.84 -9.33
CA ILE A 231 7.71 8.72 -9.79
C ILE A 231 7.58 9.10 -11.28
N ALA A 232 8.27 10.15 -11.72
CA ALA A 232 8.26 10.57 -13.13
C ALA A 232 8.89 9.49 -14.04
N GLN A 233 9.99 8.85 -13.61
CA GLN A 233 10.61 7.73 -14.31
C GLN A 233 9.70 6.50 -14.36
N GLU A 234 8.91 6.23 -13.31
CA GLU A 234 7.95 5.14 -13.28
C GLU A 234 6.85 5.27 -14.35
N LYS A 235 6.48 6.52 -14.74
CA LYS A 235 5.52 6.73 -15.85
C LYS A 235 5.99 6.12 -17.17
N GLN A 236 7.30 5.93 -17.36
CA GLN A 236 7.93 5.34 -18.55
C GLN A 236 8.26 3.85 -18.37
N ALA A 237 8.11 3.30 -17.18
CA ALA A 237 8.41 1.90 -16.90
C ALA A 237 7.40 0.95 -17.56
N GLN A 238 7.87 -0.25 -17.95
CA GLN A 238 7.03 -1.30 -18.53
C GLN A 238 5.91 -1.73 -17.57
N PHE A 239 6.21 -1.79 -16.28
CA PHE A 239 5.24 -2.08 -15.21
C PHE A 239 5.01 -0.81 -14.41
N LYS A 240 3.74 -0.38 -14.33
CA LYS A 240 3.35 0.78 -13.53
C LYS A 240 3.18 0.36 -12.08
N PRO A 241 3.80 1.05 -11.12
CA PRO A 241 3.59 0.77 -9.70
C PRO A 241 2.12 0.85 -9.29
N ALA A 242 1.72 0.00 -8.37
CA ALA A 242 0.41 0.08 -7.73
C ALA A 242 0.47 1.11 -6.58
N ARG A 243 -0.32 2.19 -6.70
CA ARG A 243 -0.30 3.33 -5.78
C ARG A 243 -1.70 3.72 -5.35
N ASP A 244 -1.79 4.30 -4.15
CA ASP A 244 -3.01 4.93 -3.63
C ASP A 244 -3.21 6.35 -4.20
N ALA A 245 -4.25 7.03 -3.75
CA ALA A 245 -4.58 8.39 -4.19
C ALA A 245 -3.53 9.44 -3.79
N GLU A 246 -2.77 9.17 -2.73
CA GLU A 246 -1.66 10.00 -2.24
C GLU A 246 -0.31 9.63 -2.87
N PHE A 247 -0.31 8.83 -3.92
CA PHE A 247 0.87 8.33 -4.63
C PHE A 247 1.80 7.45 -3.79
N ARG A 248 1.35 6.89 -2.65
CA ARG A 248 2.08 5.93 -1.85
C ARG A 248 1.87 4.52 -2.41
N LEU A 249 2.84 3.64 -2.21
CA LEU A 249 2.72 2.25 -2.65
C LEU A 249 1.56 1.54 -1.96
N LEU A 250 0.81 0.71 -2.70
CA LEU A 250 -0.25 -0.12 -2.13
C LEU A 250 0.35 -1.15 -1.17
N CYS A 251 -0.28 -1.29 -0.02
CA CYS A 251 0.12 -2.22 1.04
C CYS A 251 -1.09 -2.88 1.69
N GLY A 252 -1.06 -4.20 1.79
CA GLY A 252 -1.98 -4.95 2.61
C GLY A 252 -1.27 -5.54 3.83
N ALA A 253 -2.04 -5.87 4.86
CA ALA A 253 -1.54 -6.61 6.02
C ALA A 253 -2.56 -7.63 6.52
N ALA A 254 -2.07 -8.77 6.97
CA ALA A 254 -2.91 -9.78 7.58
C ALA A 254 -3.07 -9.53 9.07
N VAL A 255 -4.24 -9.88 9.60
CA VAL A 255 -4.54 -9.87 11.04
C VAL A 255 -5.10 -11.24 11.46
N SER A 256 -4.85 -11.61 12.71
CA SER A 256 -5.34 -12.86 13.28
C SER A 256 -6.72 -12.69 13.93
N ALA A 257 -7.46 -13.79 14.03
CA ALA A 257 -8.66 -13.89 14.86
C ALA A 257 -8.24 -13.97 16.35
N THR A 258 -7.71 -12.86 16.88
CA THR A 258 -7.16 -12.78 18.24
C THR A 258 -8.21 -13.14 19.29
N ARG A 259 -7.81 -13.97 20.27
CA ARG A 259 -8.68 -14.42 21.35
C ARG A 259 -8.21 -13.90 22.71
N ASN A 260 -9.17 -13.64 23.60
CA ASN A 260 -8.91 -13.28 24.97
C ASN A 260 -8.53 -14.52 25.82
N ALA A 261 -8.22 -14.31 27.10
CA ALA A 261 -7.86 -15.38 28.02
C ALA A 261 -8.97 -16.44 28.23
N PHE A 262 -10.21 -16.14 27.86
CA PHE A 262 -11.36 -17.05 27.94
C PHE A 262 -11.61 -17.82 26.63
N GLY A 263 -10.77 -17.61 25.61
CA GLY A 263 -10.90 -18.26 24.30
C GLY A 263 -11.94 -17.62 23.38
N GLU A 264 -12.53 -16.48 23.76
CA GLU A 264 -13.46 -15.70 22.94
C GLU A 264 -12.68 -14.73 22.04
N LEU A 265 -13.28 -14.30 20.91
CA LEU A 265 -12.69 -13.27 20.08
C LEU A 265 -12.52 -11.95 20.85
N ASP A 266 -11.32 -11.44 20.88
CA ASP A 266 -11.02 -10.14 21.49
C ASP A 266 -11.34 -9.01 20.50
N ARG A 267 -12.62 -8.60 20.49
CA ARG A 267 -13.15 -7.59 19.57
C ARG A 267 -12.42 -6.24 19.67
N ASN A 268 -12.05 -5.84 20.89
CA ASN A 268 -11.39 -4.55 21.11
C ASN A 268 -9.98 -4.58 20.51
N ARG A 269 -9.21 -5.61 20.83
CA ARG A 269 -7.85 -5.74 20.33
C ARG A 269 -7.79 -5.88 18.80
N ILE A 270 -8.74 -6.60 18.19
CA ILE A 270 -8.85 -6.69 16.74
C ILE A 270 -9.09 -5.29 16.14
N ARG A 271 -10.02 -4.51 16.71
CA ARG A 271 -10.30 -3.15 16.25
C ARG A 271 -9.10 -2.22 16.43
N GLU A 272 -8.54 -2.14 17.60
CA GLU A 272 -7.37 -1.30 17.92
C GLU A 272 -6.19 -1.58 16.98
N HIS A 273 -5.93 -2.86 16.69
CA HIS A 273 -4.86 -3.24 15.77
C HIS A 273 -5.16 -2.78 14.33
N VAL A 274 -6.39 -2.98 13.84
CA VAL A 274 -6.78 -2.54 12.50
C VAL A 274 -6.82 -1.01 12.41
N ASP A 275 -7.32 -0.31 13.45
CA ASP A 275 -7.28 1.16 13.55
C ASP A 275 -5.83 1.65 13.38
N ALA A 276 -4.89 1.07 14.12
CA ALA A 276 -3.48 1.45 14.04
C ALA A 276 -2.85 1.16 12.66
N LEU A 277 -3.27 0.10 11.97
CA LEU A 277 -2.83 -0.19 10.60
C LEU A 277 -3.41 0.82 9.60
N VAL A 278 -4.68 1.18 9.73
CA VAL A 278 -5.36 2.18 8.90
C VAL A 278 -4.73 3.56 9.08
N ASP A 279 -4.39 3.95 10.31
CA ASP A 279 -3.67 5.19 10.61
C ASP A 279 -2.29 5.25 9.94
N ARG A 280 -1.68 4.09 9.63
CA ARG A 280 -0.44 3.99 8.84
C ARG A 280 -0.68 3.99 7.32
N GLY A 281 -1.95 4.09 6.90
CA GLY A 281 -2.35 4.14 5.50
C GLY A 281 -2.53 2.77 4.84
N LEU A 282 -2.91 1.73 5.60
CA LEU A 282 -3.21 0.41 5.04
C LEU A 282 -4.33 0.48 4.00
N ASP A 283 -4.13 -0.14 2.83
CA ASP A 283 -5.11 -0.13 1.74
C ASP A 283 -6.10 -1.30 1.80
N ILE A 284 -5.69 -2.43 2.36
CA ILE A 284 -6.51 -3.64 2.46
C ILE A 284 -6.04 -4.51 3.64
N VAL A 285 -6.99 -5.05 4.39
CA VAL A 285 -6.71 -6.00 5.46
C VAL A 285 -7.00 -7.43 5.01
N ALA A 286 -6.19 -8.40 5.45
CA ALA A 286 -6.42 -9.81 5.17
C ALA A 286 -6.68 -10.60 6.47
N ILE A 287 -7.67 -11.49 6.44
CA ILE A 287 -7.90 -12.52 7.45
C ILE A 287 -7.68 -13.86 6.76
N SER A 288 -6.48 -14.42 6.93
CA SER A 288 -6.02 -15.59 6.19
C SER A 288 -5.59 -16.69 7.14
N THR A 289 -6.23 -17.85 7.02
CA THR A 289 -5.94 -19.05 7.79
C THR A 289 -6.04 -20.28 6.88
N ALA A 290 -5.41 -21.39 7.25
CA ALA A 290 -5.52 -22.63 6.50
C ALA A 290 -6.98 -23.15 6.38
N HIS A 291 -7.86 -22.74 7.28
CA HIS A 291 -9.29 -23.10 7.27
C HIS A 291 -10.16 -21.85 7.50
N GLY A 292 -10.44 -21.11 6.43
CA GLY A 292 -11.18 -19.84 6.49
C GLY A 292 -12.70 -20.00 6.71
N HIS A 293 -13.28 -21.14 6.34
CA HIS A 293 -14.71 -21.41 6.57
C HIS A 293 -14.98 -21.77 8.03
N THR A 294 -14.73 -20.82 8.94
CA THR A 294 -14.95 -20.99 10.38
C THR A 294 -15.67 -19.81 10.97
N LYS A 295 -16.41 -20.04 12.06
CA LYS A 295 -17.11 -19.00 12.81
C LYS A 295 -16.17 -17.86 13.20
N GLY A 296 -14.97 -18.17 13.72
CA GLY A 296 -14.01 -17.17 14.19
C GLY A 296 -13.51 -16.26 13.07
N VAL A 297 -13.23 -16.79 11.88
CA VAL A 297 -12.84 -15.97 10.72
C VAL A 297 -14.00 -15.09 10.26
N GLY A 298 -15.21 -15.63 10.14
CA GLY A 298 -16.40 -14.87 9.76
C GLY A 298 -16.71 -13.73 10.75
N GLU A 299 -16.67 -14.01 12.05
CA GLU A 299 -16.89 -12.98 13.09
C GLU A 299 -15.79 -11.92 13.06
N THR A 300 -14.53 -12.28 12.77
CA THR A 300 -13.44 -11.30 12.63
C THR A 300 -13.68 -10.38 11.43
N VAL A 301 -14.08 -10.93 10.29
CA VAL A 301 -14.48 -10.14 9.10
C VAL A 301 -15.59 -9.16 9.46
N ALA A 302 -16.65 -9.62 10.13
CA ALA A 302 -17.77 -8.79 10.53
C ALA A 302 -17.37 -7.67 11.50
N ILE A 303 -16.48 -7.95 12.48
CA ILE A 303 -15.96 -6.95 13.42
C ILE A 303 -15.22 -5.84 12.68
N ILE A 304 -14.37 -6.21 11.72
CA ILE A 304 -13.57 -5.24 10.95
C ILE A 304 -14.48 -4.44 10.00
N ARG A 305 -15.43 -5.11 9.34
CA ARG A 305 -16.40 -4.43 8.46
C ARG A 305 -17.25 -3.41 9.19
N ASP A 306 -17.65 -3.72 10.41
CA ASP A 306 -18.44 -2.85 11.29
C ASP A 306 -17.65 -1.58 11.69
N ALA A 307 -16.36 -1.76 12.03
CA ALA A 307 -15.47 -0.66 12.41
C ALA A 307 -15.03 0.18 11.19
N HIS A 308 -14.75 -0.48 10.07
CA HIS A 308 -14.23 0.13 8.84
C HIS A 308 -15.08 -0.21 7.63
N PRO A 309 -16.23 0.44 7.41
CA PRO A 309 -17.18 0.11 6.32
C PRO A 309 -16.58 0.22 4.92
N LYS A 310 -15.54 1.03 4.73
CA LYS A 310 -14.90 1.28 3.43
C LYS A 310 -13.59 0.51 3.23
N LEU A 311 -12.98 -0.04 4.27
CA LEU A 311 -11.72 -0.76 4.16
C LEU A 311 -11.94 -2.07 3.39
N PRO A 312 -11.23 -2.33 2.29
CA PRO A 312 -11.25 -3.62 1.63
C PRO A 312 -10.79 -4.75 2.55
N ILE A 313 -11.47 -5.89 2.49
CA ILE A 313 -11.16 -7.08 3.31
C ILE A 313 -10.96 -8.28 2.40
N ILE A 314 -9.79 -8.93 2.53
CA ILE A 314 -9.52 -10.26 1.98
C ILE A 314 -9.82 -11.28 3.08
N ALA A 315 -10.53 -12.36 2.77
CA ALA A 315 -10.76 -13.47 3.71
C ALA A 315 -10.52 -14.82 3.06
N GLY A 316 -10.04 -15.78 3.82
CA GLY A 316 -9.81 -17.17 3.38
C GLY A 316 -8.91 -17.94 4.37
N ASN A 317 -8.42 -19.12 3.97
CA ASN A 317 -8.61 -19.77 2.67
C ASN A 317 -9.85 -20.66 2.68
N VAL A 318 -10.53 -20.74 1.56
CA VAL A 318 -11.69 -21.62 1.39
C VAL A 318 -11.54 -22.47 0.12
N THR A 319 -12.21 -23.62 0.09
CA THR A 319 -12.15 -24.56 -1.04
C THR A 319 -13.55 -24.94 -1.56
N THR A 320 -14.61 -24.35 -0.99
CA THR A 320 -15.99 -24.66 -1.33
C THR A 320 -16.78 -23.40 -1.65
N ALA A 321 -17.80 -23.54 -2.50
CA ALA A 321 -18.73 -22.44 -2.79
C ALA A 321 -19.48 -21.94 -1.55
N GLU A 322 -19.75 -22.81 -0.57
CA GLU A 322 -20.36 -22.41 0.71
C GLU A 322 -19.42 -21.52 1.52
N GLY A 323 -18.13 -21.87 1.60
CA GLY A 323 -17.12 -21.05 2.26
C GLY A 323 -16.98 -19.68 1.62
N VAL A 324 -17.03 -19.59 0.28
CA VAL A 324 -17.03 -18.31 -0.45
C VAL A 324 -18.24 -17.46 -0.07
N ARG A 325 -19.47 -18.04 -0.12
CA ARG A 325 -20.69 -17.31 0.23
C ARG A 325 -20.67 -16.86 1.68
N PHE A 326 -20.28 -17.74 2.59
CA PHE A 326 -20.19 -17.44 4.01
C PHE A 326 -19.31 -16.22 4.28
N LEU A 327 -18.07 -16.16 3.75
CA LEU A 327 -17.18 -15.04 3.97
C LEU A 327 -17.64 -13.74 3.28
N ALA A 328 -18.25 -13.85 2.10
CA ALA A 328 -18.83 -12.71 1.41
C ALA A 328 -20.02 -12.11 2.19
N GLU A 329 -20.89 -12.95 2.77
CA GLU A 329 -22.02 -12.52 3.62
C GLU A 329 -21.55 -11.84 4.92
N GLN A 330 -20.36 -12.21 5.43
CA GLN A 330 -19.74 -11.51 6.57
C GLN A 330 -19.12 -10.16 6.19
N GLY A 331 -19.01 -9.84 4.90
CA GLY A 331 -18.53 -8.54 4.41
C GLY A 331 -17.13 -8.57 3.80
N ALA A 332 -16.56 -9.73 3.48
CA ALA A 332 -15.32 -9.81 2.72
C ALA A 332 -15.53 -9.34 1.27
N ASN A 333 -14.60 -8.53 0.74
CA ASN A 333 -14.61 -8.06 -0.64
C ASN A 333 -13.88 -9.02 -1.58
N VAL A 334 -12.86 -9.69 -1.06
CA VAL A 334 -11.98 -10.59 -1.79
C VAL A 334 -11.87 -11.91 -1.04
N ILE A 335 -11.96 -13.01 -1.76
CA ILE A 335 -11.88 -14.35 -1.16
C ILE A 335 -10.62 -15.06 -1.66
N LYS A 336 -9.81 -15.56 -0.71
CA LYS A 336 -8.67 -16.45 -1.02
C LYS A 336 -9.21 -17.88 -1.18
N VAL A 337 -9.08 -18.41 -2.39
CA VAL A 337 -9.51 -19.77 -2.73
C VAL A 337 -8.28 -20.66 -2.93
N GLY A 338 -8.30 -21.87 -2.34
CA GLY A 338 -7.20 -22.83 -2.41
C GLY A 338 -6.40 -22.93 -1.12
N GLN A 339 -5.62 -24.03 -0.98
CA GLN A 339 -4.85 -24.38 0.24
C GLN A 339 -3.44 -24.87 -0.10
N GLY A 340 -2.78 -24.24 -1.02
CA GLY A 340 -1.46 -24.61 -1.45
C GLY A 340 -1.44 -25.16 -2.88
N PRO A 341 -0.29 -25.72 -3.34
CA PRO A 341 -0.13 -26.22 -4.69
C PRO A 341 -1.01 -27.40 -5.02
#